data_0c7aaf518bf7c0d8851ec4982d59d959
#
_entry.id   0c7aaf518bf7c0d8851ec4982d59d959
#
_cell.length_a   1.000
_cell.length_b   1.000
_cell.length_c   1.000
_cell.angle_alpha   90.00
_cell.angle_beta   90.00
_cell.angle_gamma   90.00
#
_symmetry.space_group_name_H-M   'P 1'
#
loop_
_entity.id
_entity.type
_entity.pdbx_description
1 polymer ?
#
loop_
_entity_poly.entity_id
_entity_poly.type
_entity_poly.pdbx_seq_one_letter_code
_entity_poly.pdbx_strand_id
1 'polypeptide(L)'
;MTATLSPHAALRAEVGIGWRHPHYAELLQRQPALDFLEVHSENFFGRGGAALAVLARARADYPISLHGVGLSLGSALGLDPWHLEQLGRLVQRTDPVRVSDHACFARGTLGAQTVHGSDLLPIPFSDEALDVLCRHVQQVQERLQRRFMVENLSAYVRWSDSGAQDWAEPDFLATLARRTGCQLLVDVNNLYVNARNAQLAGQCDDPLQACRDWLDAIPPEAVGELHVAGHCHVADAHGEIVIDDHGSRVSPAVWALHRHALQRFGPVPTLVEWDTDVPALDVLLDEADTARRAGQALWARSPTEALA
;
A
#
# COMPACT_ATOMS: atom_id res chain seq x y z
N MET A 1 -7.41 -2.41 -39.94
CA MET A 1 -7.01 -1.05 -39.56
C MET A 1 -6.06 -1.18 -38.39
N THR A 2 -4.77 -1.15 -38.62
CA THR A 2 -3.72 -1.21 -37.61
C THR A 2 -3.62 0.18 -36.97
N ALA A 3 -4.01 0.27 -35.69
CA ALA A 3 -3.80 1.48 -34.91
C ALA A 3 -2.29 1.66 -34.70
N THR A 4 -1.71 2.65 -35.35
CA THR A 4 -0.36 3.12 -35.10
C THR A 4 -0.32 3.74 -33.70
N LEU A 5 0.28 3.03 -32.76
CA LEU A 5 0.63 3.59 -31.45
C LEU A 5 1.55 4.79 -31.68
N SER A 6 1.12 5.96 -31.19
CA SER A 6 1.90 7.20 -31.26
C SER A 6 3.19 7.01 -30.43
N PRO A 7 4.39 7.27 -30.98
CA PRO A 7 5.66 6.95 -30.32
C PRO A 7 6.04 7.89 -29.16
N HIS A 8 5.14 8.71 -28.63
CA HIS A 8 5.43 9.76 -27.63
C HIS A 8 4.39 9.87 -26.51
N ALA A 9 3.89 8.75 -25.97
CA ALA A 9 3.30 8.85 -24.65
C ALA A 9 4.45 9.09 -23.66
N ALA A 10 4.53 10.31 -23.11
CA ALA A 10 5.48 10.61 -22.03
C ALA A 10 5.26 9.60 -20.90
N LEU A 11 6.34 8.98 -20.41
CA LEU A 11 6.28 8.12 -19.22
C LEU A 11 5.65 8.93 -18.08
N ARG A 12 4.56 8.44 -17.51
CA ARG A 12 3.95 9.06 -16.34
C ARG A 12 3.50 7.96 -15.36
N ALA A 13 3.64 8.22 -14.06
CA ALA A 13 3.00 7.41 -13.06
C ALA A 13 1.49 7.72 -13.02
N GLU A 14 0.68 6.70 -12.84
CA GLU A 14 -0.72 6.86 -12.47
C GLU A 14 -0.80 7.41 -11.04
N VAL A 15 -1.79 8.27 -10.75
CA VAL A 15 -2.01 8.80 -9.40
C VAL A 15 -3.48 8.63 -9.03
N GLY A 16 -3.69 7.96 -7.91
CA GLY A 16 -4.98 7.75 -7.29
C GLY A 16 -5.07 8.31 -5.88
N ILE A 17 -6.26 8.24 -5.31
CA ILE A 17 -6.53 8.59 -3.91
C ILE A 17 -7.30 7.48 -3.20
N GLY A 18 -7.10 7.35 -1.91
CA GLY A 18 -7.97 6.60 -1.03
C GLY A 18 -9.37 7.24 -1.00
N TRP A 19 -10.36 6.54 -1.56
CA TRP A 19 -11.72 7.05 -1.65
C TRP A 19 -12.52 6.63 -0.42
N ARG A 20 -12.75 7.58 0.47
CA ARG A 20 -13.40 7.37 1.77
C ARG A 20 -14.81 7.97 1.79
N HIS A 21 -15.67 7.47 2.68
CA HIS A 21 -17.09 7.80 2.73
C HIS A 21 -17.42 9.32 2.67
N PRO A 22 -16.69 10.22 3.35
CA PRO A 22 -16.99 11.65 3.27
C PRO A 22 -16.92 12.24 1.86
N HIS A 23 -16.10 11.65 0.97
CA HIS A 23 -15.90 12.14 -0.39
C HIS A 23 -16.81 11.49 -1.45
N TYR A 24 -17.62 10.49 -1.09
CA TYR A 24 -18.38 9.70 -2.09
C TYR A 24 -19.23 10.56 -3.01
N ALA A 25 -20.08 11.40 -2.43
CA ALA A 25 -21.02 12.22 -3.20
C ALA A 25 -20.30 13.30 -4.03
N GLU A 26 -19.36 14.01 -3.41
CA GLU A 26 -18.64 15.11 -4.04
C GLU A 26 -17.77 14.63 -5.20
N LEU A 27 -17.02 13.52 -5.02
CA LEU A 27 -16.19 12.96 -6.07
C LEU A 27 -17.02 12.51 -7.28
N LEU A 28 -18.13 11.81 -7.05
CA LEU A 28 -19.03 11.37 -8.13
C LEU A 28 -19.69 12.55 -8.87
N GLN A 29 -19.91 13.68 -8.20
CA GLN A 29 -20.46 14.88 -8.82
C GLN A 29 -19.40 15.66 -9.61
N ARG A 30 -18.19 15.80 -9.04
CA ARG A 30 -17.12 16.66 -9.61
C ARG A 30 -16.30 15.95 -10.66
N GLN A 31 -16.17 14.62 -10.57
CA GLN A 31 -15.36 13.77 -11.44
C GLN A 31 -13.95 14.34 -11.67
N PRO A 32 -13.14 14.57 -10.61
CA PRO A 32 -11.80 15.12 -10.76
C PRO A 32 -10.90 14.17 -11.57
N ALA A 33 -9.88 14.73 -12.23
CA ALA A 33 -8.94 13.98 -13.07
C ALA A 33 -7.99 13.13 -12.22
N LEU A 34 -8.42 11.91 -11.86
CA LEU A 34 -7.66 10.88 -11.18
C LEU A 34 -7.50 9.67 -12.10
N ASP A 35 -6.39 8.93 -11.96
CA ASP A 35 -6.15 7.75 -12.79
C ASP A 35 -6.84 6.50 -12.22
N PHE A 36 -7.04 6.45 -10.89
CA PHE A 36 -7.78 5.37 -10.21
C PHE A 36 -8.27 5.82 -8.81
N LEU A 37 -9.15 5.03 -8.24
CA LEU A 37 -9.61 5.17 -6.86
C LEU A 37 -9.31 3.89 -6.10
N GLU A 38 -8.89 4.02 -4.86
CA GLU A 38 -8.76 2.89 -3.96
C GLU A 38 -9.83 2.87 -2.90
N VAL A 39 -10.29 1.68 -2.55
CA VAL A 39 -11.26 1.45 -1.48
C VAL A 39 -10.81 0.31 -0.58
N HIS A 40 -11.13 0.39 0.71
CA HIS A 40 -10.99 -0.74 1.61
C HIS A 40 -12.00 -1.83 1.26
N SER A 41 -11.52 -3.01 0.92
CA SER A 41 -12.30 -4.13 0.41
C SER A 41 -13.42 -4.53 1.35
N GLU A 42 -13.14 -4.56 2.65
CA GLU A 42 -14.04 -5.02 3.70
C GLU A 42 -15.32 -4.18 3.80
N ASN A 43 -15.25 -2.89 3.45
CA ASN A 43 -16.41 -2.00 3.43
C ASN A 43 -17.46 -2.39 2.37
N PHE A 44 -17.08 -3.27 1.43
CA PHE A 44 -17.89 -3.67 0.29
C PHE A 44 -18.22 -5.16 0.25
N PHE A 45 -18.02 -5.90 1.34
CA PHE A 45 -18.34 -7.34 1.44
C PHE A 45 -19.84 -7.63 1.56
N GLY A 46 -20.66 -6.60 1.68
CA GLY A 46 -22.11 -6.76 1.67
C GLY A 46 -22.64 -7.41 0.39
N ARG A 47 -23.81 -8.09 0.49
CA ARG A 47 -24.46 -8.72 -0.66
C ARG A 47 -25.15 -7.73 -1.60
N GLY A 48 -25.37 -6.48 -1.14
CA GLY A 48 -26.05 -5.39 -1.86
C GLY A 48 -26.05 -4.12 -1.00
N GLY A 49 -26.89 -3.17 -1.36
CA GLY A 49 -27.10 -1.95 -0.60
C GLY A 49 -26.34 -0.74 -1.17
N ALA A 50 -26.41 0.38 -0.41
CA ALA A 50 -25.92 1.68 -0.87
C ALA A 50 -24.41 1.69 -1.17
N ALA A 51 -23.58 1.02 -0.35
CA ALA A 51 -22.14 0.99 -0.54
C ALA A 51 -21.77 0.39 -1.91
N LEU A 52 -22.32 -0.79 -2.26
CA LEU A 52 -22.06 -1.42 -3.54
C LEU A 52 -22.64 -0.63 -4.73
N ALA A 53 -23.75 0.06 -4.56
CA ALA A 53 -24.32 0.93 -5.59
C ALA A 53 -23.40 2.14 -5.87
N VAL A 54 -22.83 2.73 -4.81
CA VAL A 54 -21.87 3.84 -4.91
C VAL A 54 -20.58 3.36 -5.57
N LEU A 55 -20.04 2.21 -5.18
CA LEU A 55 -18.84 1.64 -5.81
C LEU A 55 -19.05 1.34 -7.30
N ALA A 56 -20.21 0.75 -7.66
CA ALA A 56 -20.55 0.49 -9.06
C ALA A 56 -20.64 1.79 -9.89
N ARG A 57 -21.10 2.89 -9.28
CA ARG A 57 -21.13 4.20 -9.93
C ARG A 57 -19.72 4.73 -10.15
N ALA A 58 -18.86 4.69 -9.12
CA ALA A 58 -17.48 5.14 -9.25
C ALA A 58 -16.70 4.36 -10.30
N ARG A 59 -16.90 3.03 -10.33
CA ARG A 59 -16.26 2.15 -11.32
C ARG A 59 -16.64 2.46 -12.78
N ALA A 60 -17.77 3.11 -13.03
CA ALA A 60 -18.14 3.52 -14.39
C ALA A 60 -17.24 4.64 -14.93
N ASP A 61 -16.68 5.45 -14.02
CA ASP A 61 -15.89 6.62 -14.35
C ASP A 61 -14.38 6.43 -14.04
N TYR A 62 -14.03 5.53 -13.09
CA TYR A 62 -12.65 5.32 -12.63
C TYR A 62 -12.29 3.83 -12.53
N PRO A 63 -11.05 3.45 -12.87
CA PRO A 63 -10.45 2.19 -12.43
C PRO A 63 -10.46 2.10 -10.89
N ILE A 64 -10.71 0.90 -10.34
CA ILE A 64 -10.77 0.66 -8.90
C ILE A 64 -9.60 -0.21 -8.47
N SER A 65 -8.85 0.21 -7.44
CA SER A 65 -7.95 -0.61 -6.63
C SER A 65 -8.70 -1.10 -5.39
N LEU A 66 -8.55 -2.37 -5.05
CA LEU A 66 -9.08 -2.97 -3.83
C LEU A 66 -7.93 -3.20 -2.86
N HIS A 67 -7.95 -2.51 -1.73
CA HIS A 67 -6.99 -2.70 -0.66
C HIS A 67 -7.64 -3.38 0.54
N GLY A 68 -7.07 -4.47 1.01
CA GLY A 68 -7.57 -5.25 2.13
C GLY A 68 -6.78 -4.96 3.41
N VAL A 69 -7.48 -5.03 4.53
CA VAL A 69 -6.89 -4.86 5.87
C VAL A 69 -7.17 -6.07 6.78
N GLY A 70 -7.73 -7.14 6.23
CA GLY A 70 -8.25 -8.23 7.05
C GLY A 70 -7.92 -9.66 6.62
N LEU A 71 -7.21 -9.89 5.54
CA LEU A 71 -6.81 -11.25 5.12
C LEU A 71 -5.89 -11.93 6.12
N SER A 72 -5.09 -11.13 6.86
CA SER A 72 -4.17 -11.67 7.86
C SER A 72 -3.20 -12.69 7.27
N LEU A 73 -2.52 -12.30 6.18
CA LEU A 73 -1.67 -13.17 5.34
C LEU A 73 -0.60 -13.95 6.11
N GLY A 74 -0.08 -13.37 7.20
CA GLY A 74 0.94 -13.98 8.07
C GLY A 74 0.38 -14.87 9.19
N SER A 75 -0.95 -15.06 9.30
CA SER A 75 -1.55 -15.84 10.38
C SER A 75 -1.20 -17.32 10.30
N ALA A 76 -0.67 -17.89 11.40
CA ALA A 76 -0.43 -19.32 11.51
C ALA A 76 -1.71 -20.17 11.46
N LEU A 77 -2.90 -19.56 11.66
CA LEU A 77 -4.20 -20.23 11.58
C LEU A 77 -4.71 -20.41 10.15
N GLY A 78 -3.98 -19.91 9.15
CA GLY A 78 -4.43 -19.88 7.77
C GLY A 78 -5.35 -18.70 7.47
N LEU A 79 -5.74 -18.56 6.22
CA LEU A 79 -6.70 -17.55 5.76
C LEU A 79 -8.11 -17.89 6.25
N ASP A 80 -8.92 -16.85 6.47
CA ASP A 80 -10.35 -17.03 6.72
C ASP A 80 -11.06 -17.35 5.39
N PRO A 81 -11.66 -18.55 5.24
CA PRO A 81 -12.32 -18.92 3.98
C PRO A 81 -13.50 -18.00 3.65
N TRP A 82 -14.19 -17.46 4.66
CA TRP A 82 -15.29 -16.53 4.44
C TRP A 82 -14.76 -15.20 3.89
N HIS A 83 -13.71 -14.64 4.49
CA HIS A 83 -13.10 -13.40 4.06
C HIS A 83 -12.59 -13.52 2.60
N LEU A 84 -11.82 -14.57 2.32
CA LEU A 84 -11.29 -14.82 0.97
C LEU A 84 -12.41 -15.00 -0.07
N GLU A 85 -13.53 -15.63 0.31
CA GLU A 85 -14.69 -15.76 -0.56
C GLU A 85 -15.38 -14.41 -0.83
N GLN A 86 -15.53 -13.54 0.21
CA GLN A 86 -16.09 -12.19 0.00
C GLN A 86 -15.20 -11.35 -0.91
N LEU A 87 -13.89 -11.37 -0.68
CA LEU A 87 -12.93 -10.69 -1.56
C LEU A 87 -13.04 -11.20 -2.99
N GLY A 88 -13.10 -12.52 -3.20
CA GLY A 88 -13.27 -13.11 -4.52
C GLY A 88 -14.55 -12.64 -5.23
N ARG A 89 -15.67 -12.53 -4.51
CA ARG A 89 -16.94 -12.00 -5.04
C ARG A 89 -16.82 -10.52 -5.39
N LEU A 90 -16.14 -9.74 -4.56
CA LEU A 90 -15.93 -8.32 -4.82
C LEU A 90 -15.06 -8.12 -6.07
N VAL A 91 -13.97 -8.89 -6.20
CA VAL A 91 -13.10 -8.89 -7.37
C VAL A 91 -13.88 -9.21 -8.65
N GLN A 92 -14.72 -10.25 -8.64
CA GLN A 92 -15.57 -10.60 -9.80
C GLN A 92 -16.56 -9.49 -10.17
N ARG A 93 -17.07 -8.76 -9.18
CA ARG A 93 -18.05 -7.67 -9.38
C ARG A 93 -17.41 -6.40 -9.89
N THR A 94 -16.23 -6.05 -9.40
CA THR A 94 -15.57 -4.77 -9.67
C THR A 94 -14.55 -4.85 -10.78
N ASP A 95 -14.02 -6.05 -11.05
CA ASP A 95 -12.87 -6.25 -11.96
C ASP A 95 -11.80 -5.17 -11.72
N PRO A 96 -11.18 -5.15 -10.52
CA PRO A 96 -10.29 -4.08 -10.10
C PRO A 96 -8.99 -4.12 -10.88
N VAL A 97 -8.31 -2.97 -11.01
CA VAL A 97 -6.98 -2.91 -11.65
C VAL A 97 -5.91 -3.49 -10.76
N ARG A 98 -6.08 -3.42 -9.43
CA ARG A 98 -5.14 -3.93 -8.43
C ARG A 98 -5.91 -4.50 -7.24
N VAL A 99 -5.26 -5.44 -6.53
CA VAL A 99 -5.76 -6.02 -5.27
C VAL A 99 -4.57 -6.22 -4.34
N SER A 100 -4.64 -5.73 -3.11
CA SER A 100 -3.56 -5.77 -2.12
C SER A 100 -4.08 -6.10 -0.71
N ASP A 101 -3.17 -6.50 0.15
CA ASP A 101 -3.32 -6.60 1.62
C ASP A 101 -1.92 -6.67 2.25
N HIS A 102 -1.82 -6.61 3.56
CA HIS A 102 -0.60 -6.39 4.32
C HIS A 102 0.17 -7.67 4.66
N ALA A 103 1.50 -7.55 4.79
CA ALA A 103 2.38 -8.58 5.35
C ALA A 103 2.25 -8.64 6.89
N CYS A 104 1.07 -8.95 7.40
CA CYS A 104 0.73 -8.91 8.81
C CYS A 104 0.01 -10.17 9.27
N PHE A 105 -0.16 -10.30 10.58
CA PHE A 105 -1.18 -11.16 11.15
C PHE A 105 -2.14 -10.35 12.03
N ALA A 106 -3.41 -10.70 12.01
CA ALA A 106 -4.45 -10.13 12.87
C ALA A 106 -5.33 -11.24 13.50
N ARG A 107 -5.13 -12.49 13.11
CA ARG A 107 -5.88 -13.63 13.61
C ARG A 107 -5.01 -14.53 14.49
N GLY A 108 -5.54 -14.91 15.64
CA GLY A 108 -4.89 -15.76 16.59
C GLY A 108 -5.90 -16.58 17.39
N THR A 109 -5.43 -17.34 18.39
CA THR A 109 -6.28 -18.07 19.32
C THR A 109 -6.16 -17.48 20.71
N LEU A 110 -7.31 -17.32 21.38
CA LEU A 110 -7.39 -17.05 22.81
C LEU A 110 -8.12 -18.23 23.48
N GLY A 111 -7.36 -19.12 24.10
CA GLY A 111 -7.90 -20.41 24.54
C GLY A 111 -8.36 -21.25 23.33
N ALA A 112 -9.64 -21.66 23.33
CA ALA A 112 -10.24 -22.43 22.25
C ALA A 112 -10.92 -21.56 21.16
N GLN A 113 -10.91 -20.24 21.30
CA GLN A 113 -11.59 -19.33 20.38
C GLN A 113 -10.61 -18.69 19.41
N THR A 114 -10.98 -18.64 18.13
CA THR A 114 -10.32 -17.79 17.16
C THR A 114 -10.75 -16.35 17.38
N VAL A 115 -9.77 -15.46 17.50
CA VAL A 115 -9.99 -14.02 17.65
C VAL A 115 -9.32 -13.28 16.49
N HIS A 116 -9.89 -12.14 16.14
CA HIS A 116 -9.29 -11.20 15.21
C HIS A 116 -8.89 -9.95 15.99
N GLY A 117 -7.62 -9.57 15.94
CA GLY A 117 -7.13 -8.28 16.43
C GLY A 117 -7.70 -7.16 15.57
N SER A 118 -7.82 -5.99 16.16
CA SER A 118 -8.22 -4.78 15.43
C SER A 118 -6.99 -4.00 14.93
N ASP A 119 -5.87 -4.70 14.73
CA ASP A 119 -4.59 -4.11 14.37
C ASP A 119 -3.83 -5.03 13.41
N LEU A 120 -2.91 -4.45 12.64
CA LEU A 120 -2.01 -5.13 11.72
C LEU A 120 -0.71 -5.45 12.47
N LEU A 121 -0.62 -6.66 13.02
CA LEU A 121 0.52 -7.07 13.81
C LEU A 121 1.67 -7.55 12.93
N PRO A 122 2.93 -7.14 13.21
CA PRO A 122 4.08 -7.53 12.41
C PRO A 122 4.40 -9.02 12.54
N ILE A 123 4.76 -9.64 11.43
CA ILE A 123 5.28 -11.03 11.40
C ILE A 123 6.78 -11.04 11.69
N PRO A 124 7.34 -12.13 12.24
CA PRO A 124 8.79 -12.30 12.27
C PRO A 124 9.30 -12.54 10.85
N PHE A 125 10.45 -11.96 10.50
CA PHE A 125 11.08 -12.22 9.20
C PHE A 125 11.96 -13.47 9.29
N SER A 126 11.31 -14.64 9.44
CA SER A 126 11.94 -15.95 9.50
C SER A 126 11.56 -16.81 8.29
N ASP A 127 12.29 -17.92 8.07
CA ASP A 127 11.98 -18.86 6.99
C ASP A 127 10.58 -19.47 7.12
N GLU A 128 10.15 -19.77 8.36
CA GLU A 128 8.82 -20.34 8.62
C GLU A 128 7.71 -19.32 8.29
N ALA A 129 7.90 -18.05 8.68
CA ALA A 129 6.93 -17.00 8.37
C ALA A 129 6.87 -16.72 6.86
N LEU A 130 8.03 -16.76 6.18
CA LEU A 130 8.08 -16.64 4.72
C LEU A 130 7.32 -17.78 4.04
N ASP A 131 7.47 -19.01 4.52
CA ASP A 131 6.76 -20.17 3.98
C ASP A 131 5.25 -20.08 4.21
N VAL A 132 4.81 -19.57 5.37
CA VAL A 132 3.40 -19.29 5.66
C VAL A 132 2.86 -18.26 4.70
N LEU A 133 3.55 -17.12 4.58
CA LEU A 133 3.14 -16.00 3.74
C LEU A 133 3.08 -16.40 2.25
N CYS A 134 4.08 -17.12 1.76
CA CYS A 134 4.11 -17.64 0.39
C CYS A 134 2.90 -18.53 0.08
N ARG A 135 2.56 -19.46 0.98
CA ARG A 135 1.39 -20.35 0.79
C ARG A 135 0.08 -19.57 0.74
N HIS A 136 -0.09 -18.58 1.61
CA HIS A 136 -1.30 -17.79 1.68
C HIS A 136 -1.43 -16.85 0.47
N VAL A 137 -0.35 -16.19 0.06
CA VAL A 137 -0.35 -15.35 -1.15
C VAL A 137 -0.69 -16.18 -2.39
N GLN A 138 -0.12 -17.38 -2.54
CA GLN A 138 -0.46 -18.29 -3.64
C GLN A 138 -1.95 -18.67 -3.59
N GLN A 139 -2.48 -19.03 -2.43
CA GLN A 139 -3.90 -19.37 -2.25
C GLN A 139 -4.81 -18.19 -2.61
N VAL A 140 -4.44 -16.94 -2.26
CA VAL A 140 -5.17 -15.73 -2.66
C VAL A 140 -5.13 -15.56 -4.17
N GLN A 141 -3.96 -15.64 -4.80
CA GLN A 141 -3.80 -15.49 -6.24
C GLN A 141 -4.59 -16.56 -7.02
N GLU A 142 -4.55 -17.81 -6.55
CA GLU A 142 -5.34 -18.93 -7.12
C GLU A 142 -6.85 -18.67 -6.99
N ARG A 143 -7.33 -18.18 -5.83
CA ARG A 143 -8.76 -17.88 -5.65
C ARG A 143 -9.21 -16.69 -6.49
N LEU A 144 -8.37 -15.65 -6.62
CA LEU A 144 -8.70 -14.43 -7.34
C LEU A 144 -8.40 -14.52 -8.85
N GLN A 145 -7.61 -15.52 -9.29
CA GLN A 145 -7.13 -15.70 -10.67
C GLN A 145 -6.44 -14.44 -11.22
N ARG A 146 -5.65 -13.77 -10.35
CA ARG A 146 -4.90 -12.57 -10.70
C ARG A 146 -3.69 -12.38 -9.80
N ARG A 147 -2.78 -11.54 -10.25
CA ARG A 147 -1.65 -11.09 -9.42
C ARG A 147 -2.18 -10.29 -8.24
N PHE A 148 -1.56 -10.48 -7.11
CA PHE A 148 -1.87 -9.83 -5.84
C PHE A 148 -0.68 -8.98 -5.40
N MET A 149 -0.90 -7.95 -4.59
CA MET A 149 0.17 -7.16 -3.99
C MET A 149 0.19 -7.32 -2.48
N VAL A 150 1.41 -7.34 -1.93
CA VAL A 150 1.65 -7.44 -0.48
C VAL A 150 2.36 -6.19 -0.01
N GLU A 151 1.83 -5.56 1.03
CA GLU A 151 2.30 -4.31 1.57
C GLU A 151 3.18 -4.50 2.80
N ASN A 152 4.25 -3.68 2.92
CA ASN A 152 5.00 -3.47 4.15
C ASN A 152 4.18 -2.61 5.13
N LEU A 153 4.36 -2.81 6.43
CA LEU A 153 3.57 -2.09 7.43
C LEU A 153 4.42 -1.27 8.39
N SER A 154 3.81 -0.32 9.09
CA SER A 154 4.35 0.29 10.29
C SER A 154 4.26 -0.69 11.47
N ALA A 155 5.37 -0.86 12.22
CA ALA A 155 5.47 -1.85 13.28
C ALA A 155 5.80 -1.20 14.63
N TYR A 156 4.89 -1.30 15.58
CA TYR A 156 5.06 -0.77 16.94
C TYR A 156 5.51 -1.83 17.94
N VAL A 157 5.42 -3.10 17.54
CA VAL A 157 5.88 -4.25 18.32
C VAL A 157 6.97 -4.94 17.51
N ARG A 158 8.04 -5.35 18.18
CA ARG A 158 9.14 -6.09 17.57
C ARG A 158 9.24 -7.47 18.20
N TRP A 159 9.56 -8.44 17.38
CA TRP A 159 9.95 -9.76 17.88
C TRP A 159 11.27 -9.63 18.61
N SER A 160 11.34 -10.14 19.85
CA SER A 160 12.57 -10.09 20.65
C SER A 160 13.67 -10.94 20.02
N ASP A 161 14.94 -10.65 20.39
CA ASP A 161 16.17 -11.27 19.85
C ASP A 161 16.30 -12.80 20.09
N SER A 162 15.19 -13.51 20.18
CA SER A 162 15.14 -14.97 20.40
C SER A 162 15.52 -15.80 19.16
N GLY A 163 16.24 -15.20 18.18
CA GLY A 163 16.69 -15.91 16.97
C GLY A 163 15.60 -16.12 15.93
N ALA A 164 14.48 -15.41 16.03
CA ALA A 164 13.34 -15.56 15.14
C ALA A 164 13.36 -14.61 13.92
N GLN A 165 14.40 -13.81 13.75
CA GLN A 165 14.57 -12.90 12.61
C GLN A 165 15.83 -13.24 11.84
N ASP A 166 15.69 -13.97 10.74
CA ASP A 166 16.81 -14.43 9.89
C ASP A 166 17.00 -13.53 8.67
N TRP A 167 16.02 -12.63 8.38
CA TRP A 167 16.00 -11.81 7.17
C TRP A 167 15.92 -10.33 7.48
N ALA A 168 16.57 -9.51 6.67
CA ALA A 168 16.18 -8.10 6.52
C ALA A 168 14.83 -8.02 5.82
N GLU A 169 13.96 -7.09 6.23
CA GLU A 169 12.62 -6.96 5.66
C GLU A 169 12.60 -6.85 4.12
N PRO A 170 13.44 -5.99 3.46
CA PRO A 170 13.42 -5.90 2.01
C PRO A 170 13.79 -7.20 1.31
N ASP A 171 14.76 -7.98 1.86
CA ASP A 171 15.15 -9.28 1.30
C ASP A 171 14.04 -10.31 1.47
N PHE A 172 13.33 -10.29 2.61
CA PHE A 172 12.18 -11.13 2.90
C PHE A 172 11.06 -10.87 1.89
N LEU A 173 10.67 -9.61 1.69
CA LEU A 173 9.60 -9.23 0.76
C LEU A 173 10.00 -9.46 -0.71
N ALA A 174 11.24 -9.16 -1.09
CA ALA A 174 11.75 -9.48 -2.43
C ALA A 174 11.72 -11.00 -2.70
N THR A 175 12.04 -11.82 -1.68
CA THR A 175 11.99 -13.29 -1.79
C THR A 175 10.55 -13.79 -1.88
N LEU A 176 9.62 -13.20 -1.12
CA LEU A 176 8.19 -13.46 -1.25
C LEU A 176 7.71 -13.22 -2.69
N ALA A 177 8.00 -12.03 -3.24
CA ALA A 177 7.61 -11.67 -4.60
C ALA A 177 8.20 -12.64 -5.64
N ARG A 178 9.47 -12.99 -5.52
CA ARG A 178 10.14 -13.95 -6.40
C ARG A 178 9.54 -15.36 -6.33
N ARG A 179 9.19 -15.84 -5.11
CA ARG A 179 8.66 -17.20 -4.88
C ARG A 179 7.21 -17.35 -5.34
N THR A 180 6.40 -16.30 -5.22
CA THR A 180 4.96 -16.38 -5.47
C THR A 180 4.52 -15.71 -6.77
N GLY A 181 5.37 -14.85 -7.36
CA GLY A 181 5.01 -14.02 -8.50
C GLY A 181 4.06 -12.86 -8.15
N CYS A 182 3.82 -12.60 -6.85
CA CYS A 182 3.09 -11.40 -6.41
C CYS A 182 3.92 -10.14 -6.69
N GLN A 183 3.29 -8.98 -6.53
CA GLN A 183 3.99 -7.71 -6.48
C GLN A 183 4.01 -7.18 -5.04
N LEU A 184 4.81 -6.16 -4.83
CA LEU A 184 4.84 -5.41 -3.57
C LEU A 184 4.09 -4.09 -3.77
N LEU A 185 3.28 -3.76 -2.80
CA LEU A 185 2.85 -2.40 -2.54
C LEU A 185 3.83 -1.84 -1.52
N VAL A 186 4.51 -0.75 -1.88
CA VAL A 186 5.49 -0.13 -0.98
C VAL A 186 4.88 1.14 -0.39
N ASP A 187 4.50 1.08 0.87
CA ASP A 187 4.11 2.27 1.60
C ASP A 187 5.36 2.98 2.14
N VAL A 188 5.59 4.18 1.60
CA VAL A 188 6.76 5.01 1.91
C VAL A 188 6.61 5.70 3.26
N ASN A 189 5.36 5.96 3.72
CA ASN A 189 5.11 6.51 5.04
C ASN A 189 5.38 5.48 6.13
N ASN A 190 4.99 4.22 5.94
CA ASN A 190 5.30 3.11 6.85
C ASN A 190 6.81 2.94 7.05
N LEU A 191 7.59 3.02 5.97
CA LEU A 191 9.05 3.00 6.07
C LEU A 191 9.57 4.16 6.92
N TYR A 192 9.06 5.37 6.67
CA TYR A 192 9.50 6.56 7.40
C TYR A 192 9.11 6.49 8.87
N VAL A 193 7.88 6.08 9.20
CA VAL A 193 7.40 5.87 10.58
C VAL A 193 8.30 4.88 11.32
N ASN A 194 8.60 3.72 10.72
CA ASN A 194 9.47 2.71 11.28
C ASN A 194 10.89 3.26 11.55
N ALA A 195 11.47 3.97 10.59
CA ALA A 195 12.81 4.54 10.72
C ALA A 195 12.86 5.66 11.77
N ARG A 196 11.82 6.49 11.87
CA ARG A 196 11.69 7.53 12.90
C ARG A 196 11.56 6.92 14.30
N ASN A 197 10.74 5.90 14.47
CA ASN A 197 10.61 5.20 15.74
C ASN A 197 11.93 4.48 16.13
N ALA A 198 12.65 3.93 15.16
CA ALA A 198 13.99 3.39 15.39
C ALA A 198 14.98 4.48 15.83
N GLN A 199 14.89 5.69 15.26
CA GLN A 199 15.73 6.83 15.67
C GLN A 199 15.40 7.28 17.11
N LEU A 200 14.12 7.39 17.46
CA LEU A 200 13.68 7.73 18.82
C LEU A 200 14.18 6.68 19.85
N ALA A 201 14.27 5.43 19.45
CA ALA A 201 14.83 4.34 20.26
C ALA A 201 16.37 4.27 20.24
N GLY A 202 17.08 5.18 19.56
CA GLY A 202 18.54 5.19 19.45
C GLY A 202 19.11 4.04 18.59
N GLN A 203 18.34 3.47 17.70
CA GLN A 203 18.70 2.33 16.83
C GLN A 203 18.97 2.76 15.38
N CYS A 204 18.72 4.01 15.04
CA CYS A 204 18.91 4.57 13.70
C CYS A 204 19.40 6.01 13.83
N ASP A 205 20.51 6.36 13.15
CA ASP A 205 21.06 7.73 13.19
C ASP A 205 20.41 8.62 12.11
N ASP A 206 20.16 8.07 10.92
CA ASP A 206 19.56 8.78 9.77
C ASP A 206 18.37 8.01 9.20
N PRO A 207 17.13 8.39 9.60
CA PRO A 207 15.91 7.72 9.13
C PRO A 207 15.71 7.81 7.62
N LEU A 208 16.12 8.94 7.01
CA LEU A 208 15.96 9.08 5.56
C LEU A 208 16.92 8.17 4.80
N GLN A 209 18.16 8.03 5.28
CA GLN A 209 19.10 7.12 4.65
C GLN A 209 18.65 5.66 4.83
N ALA A 210 18.21 5.28 6.02
CA ALA A 210 17.68 3.94 6.28
C ALA A 210 16.52 3.59 5.35
N CYS A 211 15.59 4.53 5.11
CA CYS A 211 14.51 4.32 4.14
C CYS A 211 15.02 4.19 2.70
N ARG A 212 16.01 4.99 2.28
CA ARG A 212 16.61 4.86 0.93
C ARG A 212 17.29 3.52 0.76
N ASP A 213 18.07 3.08 1.75
CA ASP A 213 18.75 1.77 1.71
C ASP A 213 17.73 0.63 1.58
N TRP A 214 16.59 0.74 2.29
CA TRP A 214 15.50 -0.22 2.18
C TRP A 214 14.89 -0.22 0.75
N LEU A 215 14.59 0.97 0.20
CA LEU A 215 14.05 1.11 -1.16
C LEU A 215 15.03 0.58 -2.22
N ASP A 216 16.33 0.85 -2.05
CA ASP A 216 17.37 0.43 -2.98
C ASP A 216 17.60 -1.09 -2.97
N ALA A 217 17.28 -1.77 -1.87
CA ALA A 217 17.35 -3.22 -1.75
C ALA A 217 16.20 -3.95 -2.48
N ILE A 218 15.06 -3.28 -2.74
CA ILE A 218 13.94 -3.90 -3.45
C ILE A 218 14.21 -3.95 -4.97
N PRO A 219 14.01 -5.11 -5.63
CA PRO A 219 14.05 -5.21 -7.08
C PRO A 219 12.93 -4.37 -7.72
N PRO A 220 13.23 -3.49 -8.69
CA PRO A 220 12.23 -2.60 -9.29
C PRO A 220 11.03 -3.32 -9.89
N GLU A 221 11.26 -4.46 -10.51
CA GLU A 221 10.22 -5.28 -11.14
C GLU A 221 9.24 -5.93 -10.14
N ALA A 222 9.60 -5.96 -8.86
CA ALA A 222 8.73 -6.48 -7.81
C ALA A 222 7.66 -5.46 -7.36
N VAL A 223 7.88 -4.15 -7.59
CA VAL A 223 6.97 -3.11 -7.10
C VAL A 223 5.82 -2.87 -8.06
N GLY A 224 4.59 -2.93 -7.55
CA GLY A 224 3.36 -2.73 -8.31
C GLY A 224 2.66 -1.40 -8.02
N GLU A 225 2.86 -0.83 -6.83
CA GLU A 225 2.24 0.42 -6.38
C GLU A 225 3.05 1.05 -5.24
N LEU A 226 2.96 2.37 -5.11
CA LEU A 226 3.49 3.14 -3.98
C LEU A 226 2.32 3.77 -3.21
N HIS A 227 2.34 3.70 -1.88
CA HIS A 227 1.49 4.51 -1.02
C HIS A 227 2.29 5.64 -0.39
N VAL A 228 1.64 6.78 -0.21
CA VAL A 228 2.12 7.93 0.56
C VAL A 228 0.99 8.45 1.43
N ALA A 229 1.30 8.71 2.70
CA ALA A 229 0.34 9.16 3.69
C ALA A 229 0.96 10.17 4.66
N GLY A 230 0.14 10.77 5.50
CA GLY A 230 0.57 11.53 6.66
C GLY A 230 0.75 10.64 7.89
N HIS A 231 1.40 11.18 8.91
CA HIS A 231 1.60 10.53 10.21
C HIS A 231 1.56 11.57 11.32
N CYS A 232 1.30 11.17 12.56
CA CYS A 232 1.33 12.06 13.70
C CYS A 232 2.47 11.73 14.68
N HIS A 233 2.86 12.73 15.45
CA HIS A 233 3.79 12.59 16.56
C HIS A 233 3.02 12.66 17.87
N VAL A 234 3.19 11.65 18.70
CA VAL A 234 2.60 11.60 20.05
C VAL A 234 3.73 11.62 21.06
N ALA A 235 3.67 12.56 21.99
CA ALA A 235 4.65 12.68 23.08
C ALA A 235 3.91 12.78 24.41
N ASP A 236 4.31 11.98 25.37
CA ASP A 236 3.78 12.00 26.73
C ASP A 236 4.89 11.81 27.78
N ALA A 237 4.51 11.56 29.04
CA ALA A 237 5.45 11.35 30.15
C ALA A 237 6.28 10.06 29.99
N HIS A 238 5.94 9.17 29.10
CA HIS A 238 6.62 7.88 28.86
C HIS A 238 7.56 7.92 27.66
N GLY A 239 7.46 8.94 26.80
CA GLY A 239 8.32 9.10 25.64
C GLY A 239 7.61 9.71 24.43
N GLU A 240 8.25 9.57 23.28
CA GLU A 240 7.76 10.04 21.98
C GLU A 240 7.64 8.85 21.02
N ILE A 241 6.58 8.84 20.22
CA ILE A 241 6.32 7.85 19.18
C ILE A 241 5.72 8.54 17.95
N VAL A 242 6.07 8.05 16.76
CA VAL A 242 5.43 8.44 15.50
C VAL A 242 4.39 7.37 15.15
N ILE A 243 3.17 7.81 14.89
CA ILE A 243 2.03 6.95 14.56
C ILE A 243 1.65 7.15 13.11
N ASP A 244 1.50 6.05 12.41
CA ASP A 244 0.99 5.94 11.05
C ASP A 244 -0.55 6.01 11.10
N ASP A 245 -1.07 7.23 11.22
CA ASP A 245 -2.50 7.47 11.40
C ASP A 245 -3.24 7.89 10.12
N HIS A 246 -2.48 8.17 9.07
CA HIS A 246 -3.02 8.66 7.78
C HIS A 246 -4.02 9.81 7.96
N GLY A 247 -3.75 10.70 8.92
CA GLY A 247 -4.67 11.78 9.32
C GLY A 247 -4.19 13.20 8.99
N SER A 248 -3.10 13.32 8.25
CA SER A 248 -2.49 14.61 7.93
C SER A 248 -1.93 14.66 6.51
N ARG A 249 -1.48 15.86 6.07
CA ARG A 249 -0.75 15.99 4.81
C ARG A 249 0.53 15.16 4.83
N VAL A 250 0.91 14.66 3.66
CA VAL A 250 2.17 13.95 3.46
C VAL A 250 3.35 14.88 3.80
N SER A 251 4.24 14.41 4.66
CA SER A 251 5.36 15.20 5.11
C SER A 251 6.41 15.45 4.01
N PRO A 252 7.21 16.54 4.08
CA PRO A 252 8.29 16.77 3.12
C PRO A 252 9.31 15.63 3.05
N ALA A 253 9.52 14.92 4.15
CA ALA A 253 10.40 13.75 4.24
C ALA A 253 9.86 12.59 3.40
N VAL A 254 8.58 12.26 3.57
CA VAL A 254 7.89 11.21 2.80
C VAL A 254 7.86 11.58 1.31
N TRP A 255 7.60 12.84 0.96
CA TRP A 255 7.71 13.30 -0.43
C TRP A 255 9.12 13.19 -1.02
N ALA A 256 10.17 13.38 -0.21
CA ALA A 256 11.54 13.17 -0.67
C ALA A 256 11.85 11.69 -0.93
N LEU A 257 11.34 10.80 -0.08
CA LEU A 257 11.44 9.35 -0.27
C LEU A 257 10.60 8.85 -1.45
N HIS A 258 9.39 9.38 -1.65
CA HIS A 258 8.57 9.08 -2.82
C HIS A 258 9.29 9.41 -4.13
N ARG A 259 9.96 10.57 -4.22
CA ARG A 259 10.78 10.89 -5.39
C ARG A 259 11.92 9.89 -5.59
N HIS A 260 12.59 9.48 -4.52
CA HIS A 260 13.62 8.44 -4.58
C HIS A 260 13.04 7.11 -5.07
N ALA A 261 11.89 6.70 -4.54
CA ALA A 261 11.18 5.49 -4.97
C ALA A 261 10.83 5.53 -6.47
N LEU A 262 10.30 6.65 -6.97
CA LEU A 262 10.01 6.82 -8.40
C LEU A 262 11.28 6.78 -9.27
N GLN A 263 12.41 7.33 -8.81
CA GLN A 263 13.69 7.20 -9.49
C GLN A 263 14.17 5.76 -9.56
N ARG A 264 13.97 5.01 -8.49
CA ARG A 264 14.41 3.61 -8.34
C ARG A 264 13.52 2.64 -9.13
N PHE A 265 12.19 2.78 -9.02
CA PHE A 265 11.22 1.80 -9.53
C PHE A 265 10.61 2.20 -10.89
N GLY A 266 10.81 3.44 -11.33
CA GLY A 266 10.18 3.96 -12.53
C GLY A 266 8.76 4.46 -12.30
N PRO A 267 7.92 4.55 -13.36
CA PRO A 267 6.59 5.15 -13.30
C PRO A 267 5.53 4.19 -12.72
N VAL A 268 5.77 3.68 -11.51
CA VAL A 268 4.78 2.86 -10.79
C VAL A 268 3.63 3.73 -10.29
N PRO A 269 2.40 3.21 -10.23
CA PRO A 269 1.26 3.92 -9.68
C PRO A 269 1.51 4.40 -8.25
N THR A 270 0.99 5.59 -7.92
CA THR A 270 1.06 6.17 -6.58
C THR A 270 -0.33 6.44 -6.05
N LEU A 271 -0.63 5.99 -4.84
CA LEU A 271 -1.81 6.33 -4.08
C LEU A 271 -1.48 7.36 -3.01
N VAL A 272 -2.32 8.38 -2.87
CA VAL A 272 -2.36 9.22 -1.67
C VAL A 272 -3.42 8.67 -0.74
N GLU A 273 -3.00 8.18 0.41
CA GLU A 273 -3.88 7.59 1.42
C GLU A 273 -4.19 8.60 2.54
N TRP A 274 -5.47 8.63 2.94
CA TRP A 274 -5.93 9.47 4.04
C TRP A 274 -7.16 8.83 4.69
N ASP A 275 -7.02 8.32 5.93
CA ASP A 275 -7.99 7.44 6.58
C ASP A 275 -8.67 8.04 7.79
N THR A 276 -7.92 8.83 8.56
CA THR A 276 -8.42 9.52 9.76
C THR A 276 -8.44 11.02 9.53
N ASP A 277 -9.28 11.75 10.27
CA ASP A 277 -9.43 13.20 10.10
C ASP A 277 -9.56 13.63 8.63
N VAL A 278 -10.38 12.88 7.87
CA VAL A 278 -10.52 13.01 6.42
C VAL A 278 -10.84 14.46 6.03
N PRO A 279 -9.98 15.14 5.24
CA PRO A 279 -10.10 16.55 4.93
C PRO A 279 -11.16 16.83 3.85
N ALA A 280 -11.35 18.08 3.48
CA ALA A 280 -12.08 18.40 2.25
C ALA A 280 -11.39 17.78 1.02
N LEU A 281 -12.18 17.35 0.03
CA LEU A 281 -11.68 16.67 -1.17
C LEU A 281 -10.57 17.47 -1.88
N ASP A 282 -10.65 18.80 -1.92
CA ASP A 282 -9.63 19.64 -2.56
C ASP A 282 -8.24 19.48 -1.92
N VAL A 283 -8.19 19.26 -0.59
CA VAL A 283 -6.91 19.03 0.10
C VAL A 283 -6.27 17.72 -0.36
N LEU A 284 -7.08 16.66 -0.49
CA LEU A 284 -6.60 15.36 -0.97
C LEU A 284 -6.20 15.42 -2.45
N LEU A 285 -6.91 16.19 -3.27
CA LEU A 285 -6.55 16.42 -4.68
C LEU A 285 -5.25 17.22 -4.82
N ASP A 286 -4.95 18.18 -3.92
CA ASP A 286 -3.67 18.88 -3.89
C ASP A 286 -2.49 17.94 -3.63
N GLU A 287 -2.65 16.95 -2.74
CA GLU A 287 -1.65 15.92 -2.48
C GLU A 287 -1.45 15.02 -3.72
N ALA A 288 -2.55 14.60 -4.37
CA ALA A 288 -2.50 13.84 -5.61
C ALA A 288 -1.77 14.61 -6.73
N ASP A 289 -2.01 15.92 -6.83
CA ASP A 289 -1.29 16.78 -7.78
C ASP A 289 0.19 16.93 -7.42
N THR A 290 0.54 16.86 -6.14
CA THR A 290 1.95 16.85 -5.70
C THR A 290 2.65 15.56 -6.14
N ALA A 291 2.01 14.39 -5.98
CA ALA A 291 2.51 13.12 -6.50
C ALA A 291 2.71 13.18 -8.03
N ARG A 292 1.71 13.70 -8.75
CA ARG A 292 1.76 13.85 -10.21
C ARG A 292 2.92 14.74 -10.67
N ARG A 293 3.10 15.91 -10.02
CA ARG A 293 4.23 16.82 -10.32
C ARG A 293 5.58 16.18 -10.03
N ALA A 294 5.72 15.38 -8.98
CA ALA A 294 6.95 14.67 -8.66
C ALA A 294 7.36 13.72 -9.80
N GLY A 295 6.42 12.91 -10.31
CA GLY A 295 6.65 12.05 -11.46
C GLY A 295 6.97 12.81 -12.74
N GLN A 296 6.18 13.84 -13.06
CA GLN A 296 6.42 14.67 -14.25
C GLN A 296 7.81 15.31 -14.26
N ALA A 297 8.28 15.81 -13.10
CA ALA A 297 9.60 16.43 -12.99
C ALA A 297 10.74 15.45 -13.26
N LEU A 298 10.56 14.16 -12.92
CA LEU A 298 11.57 13.13 -13.16
C LEU A 298 11.66 12.70 -14.63
N TRP A 299 10.54 12.70 -15.35
CA TRP A 299 10.49 12.17 -16.72
C TRP A 299 10.22 13.25 -17.78
N ALA A 300 10.17 14.53 -17.39
CA ALA A 300 10.24 15.62 -18.35
C ALA A 300 11.62 15.57 -19.03
N ARG A 301 11.67 15.12 -20.30
CA ARG A 301 12.91 15.12 -21.08
C ARG A 301 13.47 16.54 -21.11
N SER A 302 14.72 16.72 -20.74
CA SER A 302 15.47 17.91 -21.08
C SER A 302 15.41 18.09 -22.61
N PRO A 303 15.06 19.27 -23.13
CA PRO A 303 15.01 19.52 -24.58
C PRO A 303 16.31 19.22 -25.31
N THR A 304 17.41 19.05 -24.60
CA THR A 304 18.78 18.86 -25.15
C THR A 304 19.09 17.41 -25.53
N GLU A 305 18.35 16.41 -25.08
CA GLU A 305 18.60 14.99 -25.42
C GLU A 305 17.77 14.47 -26.61
N ALA A 306 16.89 15.28 -27.18
CA ALA A 306 16.08 14.92 -28.34
C ALA A 306 16.76 15.20 -29.70
N LEU A 307 18.01 15.68 -29.68
CA LEU A 307 18.77 16.08 -30.89
C LEU A 307 20.14 15.38 -30.99
N ALA A 308 20.38 14.30 -30.26
CA ALA A 308 21.59 13.49 -30.38
C ALA A 308 21.29 12.13 -31.04
#